data_872cb9fd581ed748a11c74f19e53d402
#
_entry.id   872cb9fd581ed748a11c74f19e53d402
#
_cell.length_a   1.000
_cell.length_b   1.000
_cell.length_c   1.000
_cell.angle_alpha   90.00
_cell.angle_beta   90.00
_cell.angle_gamma   90.00
#
_symmetry.space_group_name_H-M   'P 1'
#
loop_
_entity.id
_entity.type
_entity.pdbx_description
1 polymer ?
#
loop_
_entity_poly.entity_id
_entity_poly.type
_entity_poly.pdbx_seq_one_letter_code
_entity_poly.pdbx_strand_id
1 'polypeptide(L)'
;MLVQFMVKNVLSFKEETVLDMTAIKAYKEHECNLIDIGMKEKFLRVAAIYGANASGKSNLYMAMSLFQRIIMESLNNVGEGEKNAIDRYYVPFSFEKTEENSEFQIVEIYGGYEYKYGFEYNAECIVTEWMYRKNLETNRTVTILERTTNNVKFGASVKKECELYKEQIPSETLALSFFNKLKLRTDVFTSVYSAIMSTLVVPTNFCEDTDILEELLPQVIDRDKEKLVEFLSAIDTGIQDIFYDDSEKNMKFYTFHKGKDGEEYPLSLYFESEGTIKSIMLFIYVRLAVLNGGSIFVDELNIKLHPLLLKFIIDLFYDEKSLAQLIYTTHDTTLMDKKFFRRDQIWFVQKDEFGYSELSALSDFKIRSDASFEKDYLAGVYRGIP
;
A
#
# COMPACT_ATOMS: atom_id res chain seq x y z
N MET A 1 -8.29 -5.38 -2.66
CA MET A 1 -8.33 -4.09 -3.40
C MET A 1 -8.68 -3.00 -2.42
N LEU A 2 -7.81 -1.99 -2.31
CA LEU A 2 -8.00 -0.85 -1.41
C LEU A 2 -9.08 0.10 -1.96
N VAL A 3 -10.04 0.45 -1.13
CA VAL A 3 -11.04 1.49 -1.42
C VAL A 3 -10.67 2.79 -0.73
N GLN A 4 -10.31 2.70 0.56
CA GLN A 4 -10.02 3.90 1.35
C GLN A 4 -9.08 3.56 2.51
N PHE A 5 -8.15 4.46 2.80
CA PHE A 5 -7.33 4.43 4.01
C PHE A 5 -7.42 5.76 4.75
N MET A 6 -7.73 5.72 6.02
CA MET A 6 -7.86 6.89 6.88
C MET A 6 -6.90 6.79 8.07
N VAL A 7 -6.32 7.92 8.41
CA VAL A 7 -5.43 8.10 9.57
C VAL A 7 -5.74 9.41 10.27
N LYS A 8 -5.69 9.40 11.61
CA LYS A 8 -5.85 10.59 12.45
C LYS A 8 -4.90 10.52 13.64
N ASN A 9 -4.31 11.65 13.98
CA ASN A 9 -3.34 11.80 15.08
C ASN A 9 -2.19 10.78 15.02
N VAL A 10 -1.57 10.64 13.85
CA VAL A 10 -0.42 9.75 13.63
C VAL A 10 0.66 10.50 12.85
N LEU A 11 1.89 10.46 13.34
CA LEU A 11 3.04 11.15 12.72
C LEU A 11 2.76 12.63 12.49
N SER A 12 2.75 13.10 11.24
CA SER A 12 2.43 14.49 10.90
C SER A 12 0.95 14.74 10.57
N PHE A 13 0.12 13.70 10.55
CA PHE A 13 -1.32 13.80 10.28
C PHE A 13 -2.09 13.93 11.60
N LYS A 14 -2.34 15.15 12.03
CA LYS A 14 -3.12 15.43 13.24
C LYS A 14 -4.61 15.22 13.00
N GLU A 15 -5.11 15.84 11.95
CA GLU A 15 -6.52 15.78 11.56
C GLU A 15 -6.82 14.51 10.76
N GLU A 16 -8.10 14.16 10.67
CA GLU A 16 -8.56 13.05 9.84
C GLU A 16 -8.10 13.24 8.39
N THR A 17 -7.30 12.32 7.92
CA THR A 17 -6.73 12.32 6.57
C THR A 17 -7.11 11.05 5.84
N VAL A 18 -7.69 11.20 4.64
CA VAL A 18 -8.25 10.08 3.88
C VAL A 18 -7.61 10.01 2.50
N LEU A 19 -7.02 8.85 2.17
CA LEU A 19 -6.67 8.47 0.80
C LEU A 19 -7.83 7.64 0.24
N ASP A 20 -8.53 8.17 -0.76
CA ASP A 20 -9.70 7.53 -1.39
C ASP A 20 -9.36 7.08 -2.81
N MET A 21 -9.47 5.77 -3.04
CA MET A 21 -9.23 5.15 -4.35
C MET A 21 -10.51 5.03 -5.19
N THR A 22 -11.61 5.65 -4.77
CA THR A 22 -12.88 5.67 -5.53
C THR A 22 -12.81 6.70 -6.66
N ALA A 23 -13.09 6.28 -7.87
CA ALA A 23 -13.07 7.17 -9.04
C ALA A 23 -14.23 8.16 -9.05
N ILE A 24 -13.96 9.41 -9.38
CA ILE A 24 -14.97 10.45 -9.52
C ILE A 24 -15.74 10.25 -10.84
N LYS A 25 -17.04 9.98 -10.76
CA LYS A 25 -17.91 9.67 -11.91
C LYS A 25 -18.00 10.77 -12.96
N ALA A 26 -17.76 12.01 -12.56
CA ALA A 26 -17.85 13.16 -13.49
C ALA A 26 -16.67 13.18 -14.48
N TYR A 27 -15.54 12.57 -14.14
CA TYR A 27 -14.36 12.52 -15.00
C TYR A 27 -14.43 11.33 -15.96
N LYS A 28 -14.38 11.59 -17.26
CA LYS A 28 -14.50 10.59 -18.35
C LYS A 28 -13.18 10.30 -19.04
N GLU A 29 -12.13 11.04 -18.69
CA GLU A 29 -10.79 10.78 -19.20
C GLU A 29 -10.22 9.47 -18.65
N HIS A 30 -9.40 8.78 -19.47
CA HIS A 30 -8.62 7.59 -19.08
C HIS A 30 -9.44 6.50 -18.36
N GLU A 31 -10.51 6.01 -18.97
CA GLU A 31 -11.30 4.91 -18.38
C GLU A 31 -10.50 3.63 -18.17
N CYS A 32 -9.43 3.39 -18.95
CA CYS A 32 -8.50 2.27 -18.75
C CYS A 32 -7.72 2.35 -17.41
N ASN A 33 -7.61 3.54 -16.82
CA ASN A 33 -6.99 3.73 -15.51
C ASN A 33 -7.90 3.29 -14.34
N LEU A 34 -9.06 2.73 -14.65
CA LEU A 34 -10.06 2.34 -13.65
C LEU A 34 -10.21 0.82 -13.56
N ILE A 35 -10.53 0.36 -12.37
CA ILE A 35 -11.00 -0.99 -12.09
C ILE A 35 -12.53 -0.95 -12.07
N ASP A 36 -13.14 -1.77 -12.90
CA ASP A 36 -14.59 -1.98 -12.94
C ASP A 36 -14.89 -3.42 -12.52
N ILE A 37 -15.54 -3.59 -11.38
CA ILE A 37 -15.97 -4.89 -10.85
C ILE A 37 -17.48 -5.09 -10.92
N GLY A 38 -18.16 -4.34 -11.79
CA GLY A 38 -19.61 -4.40 -11.97
C GLY A 38 -20.41 -3.66 -10.90
N MET A 39 -19.76 -2.83 -10.07
CA MET A 39 -20.42 -1.97 -9.09
C MET A 39 -20.81 -0.61 -9.70
N LYS A 40 -21.60 0.15 -8.94
CA LYS A 40 -21.91 1.54 -9.30
C LYS A 40 -20.67 2.44 -9.27
N GLU A 41 -19.75 2.20 -8.38
CA GLU A 41 -18.46 2.85 -8.22
C GLU A 41 -17.39 2.08 -9.02
N LYS A 42 -16.47 2.83 -9.65
CA LYS A 42 -15.20 2.31 -10.19
C LYS A 42 -14.06 2.76 -9.27
N PHE A 43 -12.92 2.10 -9.36
CA PHE A 43 -11.79 2.36 -8.48
C PHE A 43 -10.55 2.71 -9.28
N LEU A 44 -9.67 3.50 -8.68
CA LEU A 44 -8.42 3.93 -9.29
C LEU A 44 -7.41 2.78 -9.27
N ARG A 45 -6.72 2.57 -10.39
CA ARG A 45 -5.60 1.63 -10.47
C ARG A 45 -4.31 2.21 -9.90
N VAL A 46 -4.16 3.53 -9.96
CA VAL A 46 -2.94 4.22 -9.53
C VAL A 46 -3.32 5.49 -8.79
N ALA A 47 -2.64 5.74 -7.67
CA ALA A 47 -2.63 7.01 -6.96
C ALA A 47 -1.18 7.52 -6.84
N ALA A 48 -0.91 8.69 -7.40
CA ALA A 48 0.39 9.34 -7.38
C ALA A 48 0.38 10.48 -6.37
N ILE A 49 1.22 10.39 -5.33
CA ILE A 49 1.24 11.33 -4.20
C ILE A 49 2.48 12.22 -4.31
N TYR A 50 2.25 13.50 -4.56
CA TYR A 50 3.28 14.52 -4.73
C TYR A 50 3.39 15.41 -3.49
N GLY A 51 4.48 16.14 -3.38
CA GLY A 51 4.71 17.13 -2.33
C GLY A 51 6.17 17.45 -2.17
N ALA A 52 6.47 18.56 -1.49
CA ALA A 52 7.84 18.97 -1.18
C ALA A 52 8.54 17.95 -0.26
N ASN A 53 9.87 18.07 -0.15
CA ASN A 53 10.62 17.34 0.87
C ASN A 53 10.10 17.72 2.26
N ALA A 54 9.99 16.71 3.13
CA ALA A 54 9.45 16.85 4.48
C ALA A 54 7.97 17.27 4.58
N SER A 55 7.19 17.23 3.48
CA SER A 55 5.75 17.55 3.51
C SER A 55 4.90 16.50 4.25
N GLY A 56 5.39 15.28 4.40
CA GLY A 56 4.66 14.17 5.05
C GLY A 56 4.30 13.02 4.11
N LYS A 57 4.78 12.99 2.86
CA LYS A 57 4.56 11.86 1.93
C LYS A 57 4.95 10.51 2.55
N SER A 58 6.19 10.42 3.03
CA SER A 58 6.68 9.21 3.71
C SER A 58 5.92 8.91 5.00
N ASN A 59 5.34 9.92 5.67
CA ASN A 59 4.51 9.69 6.85
C ASN A 59 3.19 8.99 6.51
N LEU A 60 2.59 9.23 5.32
CA LEU A 60 1.40 8.50 4.89
C LEU A 60 1.74 7.02 4.61
N TYR A 61 2.86 6.78 3.93
CA TYR A 61 3.39 5.44 3.74
C TYR A 61 3.69 4.75 5.08
N MET A 62 4.37 5.43 6.01
CA MET A 62 4.67 4.91 7.34
C MET A 62 3.39 4.64 8.15
N ALA A 63 2.36 5.47 8.03
CA ALA A 63 1.08 5.26 8.70
C ALA A 63 0.42 3.95 8.26
N MET A 64 0.44 3.61 6.97
CA MET A 64 -0.05 2.31 6.48
C MET A 64 0.80 1.16 7.04
N SER A 65 2.13 1.31 7.07
CA SER A 65 3.03 0.31 7.66
C SER A 65 2.76 0.10 9.15
N LEU A 66 2.58 1.18 9.93
CA LEU A 66 2.24 1.12 11.36
C LEU A 66 0.90 0.40 11.58
N PHE A 67 -0.12 0.75 10.81
CA PHE A 67 -1.43 0.10 10.85
C PHE A 67 -1.31 -1.43 10.69
N GLN A 68 -0.59 -1.88 9.65
CA GLN A 68 -0.40 -3.33 9.42
C GLN A 68 0.42 -3.98 10.52
N ARG A 69 1.49 -3.33 11.00
CA ARG A 69 2.34 -3.86 12.09
C ARG A 69 1.56 -4.02 13.38
N ILE A 70 0.72 -3.07 13.76
CA ILE A 70 -0.15 -3.18 14.94
C ILE A 70 -1.04 -4.42 14.81
N ILE A 71 -1.67 -4.64 13.65
CA ILE A 71 -2.52 -5.81 13.41
C ILE A 71 -1.71 -7.12 13.47
N MET A 72 -0.52 -7.16 12.88
CA MET A 72 0.31 -8.38 12.88
C MET A 72 0.86 -8.73 14.27
N GLU A 73 1.24 -7.72 15.05
CA GLU A 73 2.03 -7.90 16.27
C GLU A 73 1.24 -7.72 17.57
N SER A 74 -0.01 -7.20 17.56
CA SER A 74 -0.76 -6.91 18.78
C SER A 74 -1.04 -8.13 19.66
N LEU A 75 -0.95 -9.35 19.12
CA LEU A 75 -1.13 -10.59 19.86
C LEU A 75 0.21 -11.24 20.30
N ASN A 76 1.34 -10.67 19.94
CA ASN A 76 2.63 -11.26 20.28
C ASN A 76 2.88 -11.07 21.78
N ASN A 77 3.26 -12.18 22.46
CA ASN A 77 3.69 -12.12 23.84
C ASN A 77 4.97 -11.27 23.95
N VAL A 78 4.94 -10.32 24.83
CA VAL A 78 6.06 -9.43 25.11
C VAL A 78 6.78 -9.95 26.34
N GLY A 79 8.12 -10.02 26.32
CA GLY A 79 8.93 -10.37 27.47
C GLY A 79 8.81 -9.34 28.60
N GLU A 80 9.18 -9.71 29.83
CA GLU A 80 9.22 -8.75 30.94
C GLU A 80 10.05 -7.51 30.58
N GLY A 81 9.45 -6.32 30.65
CA GLY A 81 10.09 -5.03 30.34
C GLY A 81 10.09 -4.63 28.86
N GLU A 82 9.52 -5.41 27.97
CA GLU A 82 9.35 -5.03 26.56
C GLU A 82 8.00 -4.33 26.35
N LYS A 83 7.98 -3.39 25.38
CA LYS A 83 6.76 -2.69 24.97
C LYS A 83 5.88 -3.61 24.10
N ASN A 84 4.59 -3.65 24.37
CA ASN A 84 3.63 -4.29 23.46
C ASN A 84 3.53 -3.55 22.12
N ALA A 85 2.82 -4.10 21.15
CA ALA A 85 2.76 -3.51 19.80
C ALA A 85 2.14 -2.11 19.80
N ILE A 86 1.05 -1.89 20.56
CA ILE A 86 0.40 -0.58 20.57
C ILE A 86 1.28 0.51 21.19
N ASP A 87 2.01 0.24 22.29
CA ASP A 87 2.96 1.19 22.86
C ASP A 87 4.17 1.41 21.94
N ARG A 88 4.68 0.34 21.31
CA ARG A 88 5.80 0.43 20.37
C ARG A 88 5.49 1.28 19.14
N TYR A 89 4.28 1.17 18.63
CA TYR A 89 3.81 1.82 17.40
C TYR A 89 2.89 3.02 17.65
N TYR A 90 2.79 3.48 18.90
CA TYR A 90 2.08 4.72 19.22
C TYR A 90 2.96 5.92 18.91
N VAL A 91 2.71 6.56 17.78
CA VAL A 91 3.44 7.72 17.28
C VAL A 91 2.45 8.84 16.97
N PRO A 92 1.85 9.47 18.00
CA PRO A 92 0.90 10.55 17.79
C PRO A 92 1.60 11.80 17.26
N PHE A 93 0.81 12.78 16.80
CA PHE A 93 1.33 14.07 16.40
C PHE A 93 2.05 14.76 17.58
N SER A 94 3.30 15.18 17.35
CA SER A 94 4.21 15.53 18.43
C SER A 94 4.28 17.03 18.76
N PHE A 95 3.70 17.92 17.93
CA PHE A 95 3.81 19.36 18.09
C PHE A 95 2.64 19.99 18.84
N GLU A 96 1.79 19.16 19.43
CA GLU A 96 0.65 19.59 20.23
C GLU A 96 0.60 18.81 21.55
N LYS A 97 0.31 19.50 22.66
CA LYS A 97 0.15 18.85 23.96
C LYS A 97 -1.30 18.41 24.15
N THR A 98 -1.73 17.44 23.37
CA THR A 98 -3.06 16.85 23.51
C THR A 98 -2.94 15.37 23.81
N GLU A 99 -3.81 14.86 24.69
CA GLU A 99 -3.95 13.43 24.99
C GLU A 99 -4.99 12.78 24.06
N GLU A 100 -4.94 13.12 22.75
CA GLU A 100 -5.84 12.51 21.78
C GLU A 100 -5.35 11.14 21.36
N ASN A 101 -6.27 10.21 21.22
CA ASN A 101 -5.97 8.88 20.70
C ASN A 101 -5.62 8.94 19.21
N SER A 102 -4.86 7.96 18.75
CA SER A 102 -4.60 7.75 17.32
C SER A 102 -5.68 6.84 16.73
N GLU A 103 -6.06 7.09 15.48
CA GLU A 103 -7.11 6.34 14.80
C GLU A 103 -6.66 5.91 13.41
N PHE A 104 -7.01 4.67 13.06
CA PHE A 104 -6.87 4.10 11.73
C PHE A 104 -8.18 3.50 11.26
N GLN A 105 -8.45 3.64 9.97
CA GLN A 105 -9.53 2.90 9.30
C GLN A 105 -9.12 2.52 7.88
N ILE A 106 -9.51 1.33 7.46
CA ILE A 106 -9.35 0.87 6.09
C ILE A 106 -10.69 0.37 5.55
N VAL A 107 -10.90 0.58 4.26
CA VAL A 107 -11.99 -0.04 3.51
C VAL A 107 -11.38 -0.83 2.37
N GLU A 108 -11.67 -2.12 2.33
CA GLU A 108 -11.12 -3.04 1.34
C GLU A 108 -12.19 -3.94 0.73
N ILE A 109 -12.05 -4.23 -0.57
CA ILE A 109 -12.86 -5.23 -1.26
C ILE A 109 -12.04 -6.52 -1.41
N TYR A 110 -12.60 -7.62 -0.88
CA TYR A 110 -12.00 -8.93 -0.93
C TYR A 110 -13.07 -10.04 -0.93
N GLY A 111 -12.92 -11.05 -1.77
CA GLY A 111 -13.78 -12.23 -1.80
C GLY A 111 -15.28 -11.94 -1.98
N GLY A 112 -15.65 -10.91 -2.76
CA GLY A 112 -17.06 -10.53 -3.00
C GLY A 112 -17.69 -9.67 -1.90
N TYR A 113 -16.89 -9.19 -0.95
CA TYR A 113 -17.32 -8.34 0.15
C TYR A 113 -16.48 -7.06 0.22
N GLU A 114 -17.11 -5.97 0.67
CA GLU A 114 -16.44 -4.77 1.16
C GLU A 114 -16.33 -4.87 2.68
N TYR A 115 -15.13 -4.75 3.18
CA TYR A 115 -14.83 -4.73 4.61
C TYR A 115 -14.43 -3.33 5.04
N LYS A 116 -15.06 -2.82 6.08
CA LYS A 116 -14.65 -1.60 6.76
C LYS A 116 -14.14 -1.99 8.15
N TYR A 117 -12.87 -1.79 8.39
CA TYR A 117 -12.21 -2.10 9.66
C TYR A 117 -11.45 -0.89 10.16
N GLY A 118 -11.48 -0.64 11.47
CA GLY A 118 -10.71 0.42 12.09
C GLY A 118 -10.63 0.26 13.59
N PHE A 119 -9.73 1.06 14.17
CA PHE A 119 -9.55 1.14 15.63
C PHE A 119 -8.97 2.48 16.04
N GLU A 120 -9.31 2.86 17.28
CA GLU A 120 -8.76 3.99 17.99
C GLU A 120 -7.94 3.44 19.18
N TYR A 121 -6.75 3.98 19.40
CA TYR A 121 -5.83 3.46 20.41
C TYR A 121 -4.93 4.55 20.99
N ASN A 122 -4.33 4.24 22.13
CA ASN A 122 -3.25 5.01 22.74
C ASN A 122 -2.12 4.04 23.17
N ALA A 123 -1.11 4.53 23.90
CA ALA A 123 0.01 3.68 24.33
C ALA A 123 -0.40 2.55 25.31
N GLU A 124 -1.58 2.65 25.94
CA GLU A 124 -2.01 1.76 27.00
C GLU A 124 -3.01 0.70 26.53
N CYS A 125 -3.96 1.09 25.65
CA CYS A 125 -5.05 0.21 25.26
C CYS A 125 -5.66 0.54 23.90
N ILE A 126 -6.41 -0.42 23.36
CA ILE A 126 -7.38 -0.23 22.28
C ILE A 126 -8.63 0.43 22.90
N VAL A 127 -8.91 1.66 22.47
CA VAL A 127 -10.03 2.46 22.98
C VAL A 127 -11.34 2.04 22.31
N THR A 128 -11.32 1.98 20.98
CA THR A 128 -12.44 1.46 20.18
C THR A 128 -11.92 0.58 19.04
N GLU A 129 -12.73 -0.37 18.61
CA GLU A 129 -12.44 -1.21 17.44
C GLU A 129 -13.76 -1.56 16.75
N TRP A 130 -13.83 -1.46 15.43
CA TRP A 130 -15.03 -1.75 14.65
C TRP A 130 -14.73 -2.53 13.38
N MET A 131 -15.67 -3.40 13.01
CA MET A 131 -15.59 -4.20 11.81
C MET A 131 -16.99 -4.39 11.21
N TYR A 132 -17.13 -3.96 9.96
CA TYR A 132 -18.35 -4.13 9.17
C TYR A 132 -18.04 -4.87 7.88
N ARG A 133 -19.02 -5.63 7.40
CA ARG A 133 -18.94 -6.36 6.13
C ARG A 133 -20.17 -6.07 5.29
N LYS A 134 -19.98 -5.62 4.07
CA LYS A 134 -21.04 -5.38 3.08
C LYS A 134 -20.90 -6.39 1.94
N ASN A 135 -21.95 -7.13 1.67
CA ASN A 135 -22.02 -8.03 0.52
C ASN A 135 -22.25 -7.21 -0.76
N LEU A 136 -21.38 -7.39 -1.77
CA LEU A 136 -21.39 -6.56 -2.99
C LEU A 136 -22.59 -6.86 -3.90
N GLU A 137 -23.10 -8.09 -3.91
CA GLU A 137 -24.26 -8.49 -4.72
C GLU A 137 -25.58 -7.95 -4.13
N THR A 138 -25.76 -8.16 -2.81
CA THR A 138 -27.02 -7.79 -2.12
C THR A 138 -27.01 -6.38 -1.57
N ASN A 139 -25.85 -5.71 -1.58
CA ASN A 139 -25.62 -4.38 -1.00
C ASN A 139 -25.97 -4.26 0.48
N ARG A 140 -26.00 -5.41 1.21
CA ARG A 140 -26.36 -5.47 2.63
C ARG A 140 -25.12 -5.39 3.50
N THR A 141 -25.10 -4.42 4.40
CA THR A 141 -24.07 -4.27 5.43
C THR A 141 -24.49 -4.98 6.74
N VAL A 142 -23.54 -5.65 7.36
CA VAL A 142 -23.70 -6.28 8.67
C VAL A 142 -22.55 -5.90 9.59
N THR A 143 -22.85 -5.66 10.86
CA THR A 143 -21.83 -5.51 11.89
C THR A 143 -21.22 -6.89 12.18
N ILE A 144 -19.90 -6.95 12.28
CA ILE A 144 -19.15 -8.14 12.73
C ILE A 144 -18.72 -7.93 14.16
N LEU A 145 -18.12 -6.77 14.47
CA LEU A 145 -17.56 -6.42 15.77
C LEU A 145 -17.71 -4.92 16.02
N GLU A 146 -18.07 -4.57 17.23
CA GLU A 146 -17.91 -3.24 17.83
C GLU A 146 -17.38 -3.40 19.24
N ARG A 147 -16.22 -2.78 19.53
CA ARG A 147 -15.56 -2.81 20.81
C ARG A 147 -15.32 -1.40 21.32
N THR A 148 -15.50 -1.24 22.60
CA THR A 148 -15.03 -0.08 23.37
C THR A 148 -14.15 -0.62 24.52
N THR A 149 -13.46 0.25 25.25
CA THR A 149 -12.62 -0.13 26.40
C THR A 149 -13.36 -1.06 27.39
N ASN A 150 -14.67 -0.88 27.56
CA ASN A 150 -15.45 -1.59 28.57
C ASN A 150 -16.38 -2.67 28.01
N ASN A 151 -16.53 -2.81 26.72
CA ASN A 151 -17.51 -3.74 26.17
C ASN A 151 -17.17 -4.16 24.74
N VAL A 152 -17.46 -5.42 24.43
CA VAL A 152 -17.36 -5.98 23.07
C VAL A 152 -18.73 -6.49 22.65
N LYS A 153 -19.18 -6.08 21.45
CA LYS A 153 -20.42 -6.53 20.83
C LYS A 153 -20.11 -7.27 19.54
N PHE A 154 -20.64 -8.46 19.40
CA PHE A 154 -20.51 -9.27 18.20
C PHE A 154 -21.78 -9.26 17.37
N GLY A 155 -21.62 -9.13 16.05
CA GLY A 155 -22.72 -9.28 15.11
C GLY A 155 -23.29 -10.69 15.08
N ALA A 156 -24.55 -10.82 14.66
CA ALA A 156 -25.30 -12.08 14.72
C ALA A 156 -24.57 -13.26 14.03
N SER A 157 -23.79 -12.98 12.97
CA SER A 157 -23.09 -14.00 12.19
C SER A 157 -21.94 -14.68 12.94
N VAL A 158 -21.32 -13.99 13.91
CA VAL A 158 -20.15 -14.48 14.65
C VAL A 158 -20.40 -14.64 16.14
N LYS A 159 -21.50 -14.09 16.65
CA LYS A 159 -21.80 -13.99 18.08
C LYS A 159 -21.68 -15.34 18.80
N LYS A 160 -22.26 -16.40 18.24
CA LYS A 160 -22.30 -17.72 18.88
C LYS A 160 -20.89 -18.29 19.18
N GLU A 161 -19.92 -17.99 18.33
CA GLU A 161 -18.55 -18.49 18.49
C GLU A 161 -17.69 -17.52 19.31
N CYS A 162 -17.82 -16.21 19.05
CA CYS A 162 -16.95 -15.21 19.64
C CYS A 162 -17.30 -14.85 21.09
N GLU A 163 -18.57 -14.92 21.47
CA GLU A 163 -19.01 -14.57 22.84
C GLU A 163 -18.30 -15.37 23.94
N LEU A 164 -17.87 -16.61 23.62
CA LEU A 164 -17.14 -17.49 24.54
C LEU A 164 -15.76 -16.96 24.94
N TYR A 165 -15.18 -16.10 24.08
CA TYR A 165 -13.82 -15.58 24.23
C TYR A 165 -13.79 -14.10 24.61
N LYS A 166 -14.96 -13.48 24.80
CA LYS A 166 -15.10 -12.03 25.00
C LYS A 166 -14.21 -11.50 26.13
N GLU A 167 -14.20 -12.16 27.27
CA GLU A 167 -13.43 -11.76 28.47
C GLU A 167 -11.94 -12.14 28.38
N GLN A 168 -11.52 -12.82 27.29
CA GLN A 168 -10.14 -13.25 27.09
C GLN A 168 -9.35 -12.31 26.17
N ILE A 169 -9.99 -11.30 25.60
CA ILE A 169 -9.34 -10.34 24.70
C ILE A 169 -8.60 -9.31 25.56
N PRO A 170 -7.27 -9.25 25.53
CA PRO A 170 -6.52 -8.25 26.29
C PRO A 170 -6.85 -6.82 25.84
N SER A 171 -6.68 -5.87 26.76
CA SER A 171 -6.98 -4.45 26.48
C SER A 171 -6.09 -3.88 25.37
N GLU A 172 -4.84 -4.34 25.30
CA GLU A 172 -3.80 -3.91 24.35
C GLU A 172 -3.79 -4.70 23.03
N THR A 173 -4.67 -5.70 22.88
CA THR A 173 -4.71 -6.58 21.69
C THR A 173 -5.93 -6.28 20.85
N LEU A 174 -5.77 -6.16 19.54
CA LEU A 174 -6.88 -6.06 18.59
C LEU A 174 -7.69 -7.36 18.55
N ALA A 175 -9.01 -7.24 18.62
CA ALA A 175 -9.91 -8.39 18.50
C ALA A 175 -9.77 -9.08 17.14
N LEU A 176 -9.52 -8.33 16.05
CA LEU A 176 -9.19 -8.91 14.73
C LEU A 176 -8.00 -9.87 14.84
N SER A 177 -6.89 -9.44 15.43
CA SER A 177 -5.68 -10.25 15.58
C SER A 177 -5.90 -11.45 16.49
N PHE A 178 -6.64 -11.26 17.58
CA PHE A 178 -7.01 -12.32 18.51
C PHE A 178 -7.84 -13.42 17.82
N PHE A 179 -8.92 -13.05 17.14
CA PHE A 179 -9.81 -14.02 16.50
C PHE A 179 -9.21 -14.63 15.22
N ASN A 180 -8.33 -13.93 14.51
CA ASN A 180 -7.62 -14.48 13.37
C ASN A 180 -6.71 -15.68 13.75
N LYS A 181 -6.20 -15.73 14.98
CA LYS A 181 -5.37 -16.85 15.47
C LYS A 181 -6.21 -18.04 15.94
N LEU A 182 -7.50 -17.84 16.23
CA LEU A 182 -8.38 -18.90 16.67
C LEU A 182 -8.93 -19.71 15.49
N LYS A 183 -9.08 -21.01 15.68
CA LYS A 183 -9.72 -21.91 14.70
C LYS A 183 -11.25 -21.82 14.86
N LEU A 184 -11.83 -20.70 14.41
CA LEU A 184 -13.27 -20.53 14.36
C LEU A 184 -13.86 -21.22 13.12
N ARG A 185 -15.19 -21.45 13.13
CA ARG A 185 -15.93 -21.92 11.94
C ARG A 185 -16.14 -20.80 10.93
N THR A 186 -16.26 -19.57 11.44
CA THR A 186 -16.34 -18.38 10.57
C THR A 186 -14.96 -18.00 10.07
N ASP A 187 -14.86 -17.65 8.79
CA ASP A 187 -13.65 -17.20 8.14
C ASP A 187 -13.52 -15.66 8.07
N VAL A 188 -14.49 -14.92 8.63
CA VAL A 188 -14.58 -13.47 8.45
C VAL A 188 -13.35 -12.73 8.99
N PHE A 189 -12.80 -13.13 10.14
CA PHE A 189 -11.60 -12.49 10.71
C PHE A 189 -10.36 -12.77 9.85
N THR A 190 -10.21 -14.00 9.39
CA THR A 190 -9.13 -14.37 8.45
C THR A 190 -9.29 -13.64 7.11
N SER A 191 -10.51 -13.50 6.62
CA SER A 191 -10.78 -12.76 5.37
C SER A 191 -10.43 -11.28 5.50
N VAL A 192 -10.79 -10.61 6.60
CA VAL A 192 -10.43 -9.20 6.85
C VAL A 192 -8.92 -9.06 7.01
N TYR A 193 -8.29 -9.93 7.79
CA TYR A 193 -6.84 -9.95 7.96
C TYR A 193 -6.14 -10.11 6.60
N SER A 194 -6.56 -11.07 5.78
CA SER A 194 -6.00 -11.31 4.45
C SER A 194 -6.25 -10.14 3.50
N ALA A 195 -7.43 -9.50 3.56
CA ALA A 195 -7.73 -8.30 2.79
C ALA A 195 -6.71 -7.19 3.10
N ILE A 196 -6.52 -6.88 4.39
CA ILE A 196 -5.59 -5.83 4.84
C ILE A 196 -4.15 -6.17 4.44
N MET A 197 -3.73 -7.42 4.60
CA MET A 197 -2.37 -7.86 4.25
C MET A 197 -2.17 -8.00 2.72
N SER A 198 -3.23 -7.94 1.92
CA SER A 198 -3.12 -7.90 0.45
C SER A 198 -2.63 -6.55 -0.08
N THR A 199 -2.67 -5.50 0.74
CA THR A 199 -1.98 -4.24 0.45
C THR A 199 -0.52 -4.35 0.90
N LEU A 200 0.37 -4.55 -0.07
CA LEU A 200 1.79 -4.70 0.18
C LEU A 200 2.45 -3.33 0.40
N VAL A 201 2.97 -3.10 1.58
CA VAL A 201 3.80 -1.92 1.88
C VAL A 201 5.26 -2.30 1.64
N VAL A 202 5.85 -1.79 0.56
CA VAL A 202 7.23 -2.14 0.16
C VAL A 202 8.22 -1.50 1.14
N PRO A 203 9.07 -2.25 1.84
CA PRO A 203 10.04 -1.67 2.77
C PRO A 203 10.95 -0.64 2.08
N THR A 204 11.28 0.46 2.76
CA THR A 204 12.16 1.50 2.18
C THR A 204 13.58 1.00 1.89
N ASN A 205 14.03 -0.03 2.63
CA ASN A 205 15.31 -0.71 2.44
C ASN A 205 15.18 -2.05 1.68
N PHE A 206 14.10 -2.24 0.90
CA PHE A 206 13.80 -3.50 0.19
C PHE A 206 14.97 -4.06 -0.64
N CYS A 207 15.90 -3.20 -1.02
CA CYS A 207 17.08 -3.59 -1.81
C CYS A 207 18.16 -4.30 -1.00
N GLU A 208 18.10 -4.23 0.32
CA GLU A 208 19.07 -4.84 1.23
C GLU A 208 18.66 -6.27 1.64
N ASP A 209 17.41 -6.64 1.37
CA ASP A 209 16.84 -7.92 1.75
C ASP A 209 17.04 -8.96 0.63
N THR A 210 18.22 -9.60 0.66
CA THR A 210 18.58 -10.65 -0.30
C THR A 210 17.74 -11.91 -0.14
N ASP A 211 17.17 -12.16 1.05
CA ASP A 211 16.34 -13.35 1.30
C ASP A 211 15.04 -13.27 0.50
N ILE A 212 14.45 -12.07 0.42
CA ILE A 212 13.27 -11.81 -0.42
C ILE A 212 13.58 -12.05 -1.90
N LEU A 213 14.76 -11.65 -2.37
CA LEU A 213 15.16 -11.89 -3.75
C LEU A 213 15.27 -13.40 -4.04
N GLU A 214 15.88 -14.16 -3.15
CA GLU A 214 16.00 -15.62 -3.29
C GLU A 214 14.62 -16.32 -3.26
N GLU A 215 13.70 -15.83 -2.45
CA GLU A 215 12.35 -16.41 -2.33
C GLU A 215 11.44 -16.07 -3.52
N LEU A 216 11.47 -14.81 -3.99
CA LEU A 216 10.46 -14.29 -4.92
C LEU A 216 10.90 -14.22 -6.38
N LEU A 217 12.21 -14.03 -6.65
CA LEU A 217 12.68 -13.91 -8.03
C LEU A 217 12.44 -15.19 -8.87
N PRO A 218 12.62 -16.41 -8.34
CA PRO A 218 12.26 -17.63 -9.08
C PRO A 218 10.79 -17.65 -9.50
N GLN A 219 9.88 -17.23 -8.61
CA GLN A 219 8.45 -17.21 -8.92
C GLN A 219 8.11 -16.22 -10.05
N VAL A 220 8.82 -15.11 -10.13
CA VAL A 220 8.65 -14.14 -11.23
C VAL A 220 9.27 -14.67 -12.52
N ILE A 221 10.46 -15.27 -12.47
CA ILE A 221 11.10 -15.88 -13.63
C ILE A 221 10.19 -16.97 -14.21
N ASP A 222 9.66 -17.88 -13.37
CA ASP A 222 8.84 -19.00 -13.83
C ASP A 222 7.50 -18.58 -14.43
N ARG A 223 6.92 -17.47 -13.94
CA ARG A 223 5.57 -17.02 -14.33
C ARG A 223 5.58 -15.96 -15.43
N ASP A 224 6.63 -15.13 -15.48
CA ASP A 224 6.57 -13.88 -16.24
C ASP A 224 7.96 -13.37 -16.69
N LYS A 225 8.85 -14.27 -17.02
CA LYS A 225 10.23 -13.99 -17.45
C LYS A 225 10.30 -12.96 -18.57
N GLU A 226 9.42 -13.08 -19.58
CA GLU A 226 9.41 -12.18 -20.74
C GLU A 226 9.26 -10.70 -20.33
N LYS A 227 8.34 -10.43 -19.40
CA LYS A 227 8.14 -9.05 -18.90
C LYS A 227 9.29 -8.57 -18.02
N LEU A 228 9.93 -9.46 -17.27
CA LEU A 228 11.13 -9.11 -16.51
C LEU A 228 12.28 -8.74 -17.47
N VAL A 229 12.50 -9.52 -18.51
CA VAL A 229 13.55 -9.24 -19.51
C VAL A 229 13.22 -7.96 -20.29
N GLU A 230 11.96 -7.74 -20.68
CA GLU A 230 11.51 -6.49 -21.30
C GLU A 230 11.81 -5.27 -20.41
N PHE A 231 11.49 -5.37 -19.11
CA PHE A 231 11.79 -4.34 -18.12
C PHE A 231 13.30 -4.09 -18.02
N LEU A 232 14.11 -5.14 -17.88
CA LEU A 232 15.56 -5.05 -17.76
C LEU A 232 16.19 -4.42 -19.03
N SER A 233 15.73 -4.81 -20.20
CA SER A 233 16.17 -4.22 -21.46
C SER A 233 15.83 -2.72 -21.56
N ALA A 234 14.71 -2.30 -20.99
CA ALA A 234 14.30 -0.89 -20.95
C ALA A 234 15.18 -0.04 -20.00
N ILE A 235 15.90 -0.64 -19.07
CA ILE A 235 16.87 0.04 -18.19
C ILE A 235 18.21 0.32 -18.91
N ASP A 236 18.37 -0.15 -20.14
CA ASP A 236 19.63 -0.06 -20.90
C ASP A 236 20.83 -0.70 -20.18
N THR A 237 20.57 -1.81 -19.49
CA THR A 237 21.60 -2.53 -18.73
C THR A 237 22.45 -3.48 -19.59
N GLY A 238 22.08 -3.66 -20.87
CA GLY A 238 22.66 -4.69 -21.74
C GLY A 238 22.21 -6.12 -21.41
N ILE A 239 21.34 -6.29 -20.43
CA ILE A 239 20.81 -7.60 -20.04
C ILE A 239 19.86 -8.12 -21.11
N GLN A 240 20.15 -9.34 -21.60
CA GLN A 240 19.35 -10.01 -22.62
C GLN A 240 18.46 -11.11 -22.03
N ASP A 241 18.87 -11.70 -20.92
CA ASP A 241 18.15 -12.76 -20.23
C ASP A 241 18.53 -12.82 -18.76
N ILE A 242 17.73 -13.53 -17.97
CA ILE A 242 17.96 -13.82 -16.55
C ILE A 242 17.55 -15.26 -16.24
N PHE A 243 18.33 -15.96 -15.40
CA PHE A 243 17.97 -17.28 -14.92
C PHE A 243 18.50 -17.52 -13.51
N TYR A 244 18.02 -18.61 -12.91
CA TYR A 244 18.52 -19.10 -11.63
C TYR A 244 18.95 -20.56 -11.72
N ASP A 245 19.89 -20.93 -10.88
CA ASP A 245 20.40 -22.30 -10.72
C ASP A 245 20.15 -22.74 -9.26
N ASP A 246 19.32 -23.76 -9.10
CA ASP A 246 18.93 -24.37 -7.83
C ASP A 246 19.62 -25.71 -7.57
N SER A 247 20.61 -26.09 -8.39
CA SER A 247 21.33 -27.36 -8.29
C SER A 247 22.19 -27.48 -7.02
N GLU A 248 22.54 -26.36 -6.40
CA GLU A 248 23.28 -26.27 -5.14
C GLU A 248 22.39 -25.89 -3.97
N LYS A 249 22.92 -26.01 -2.73
CA LYS A 249 22.19 -25.64 -1.50
C LYS A 249 21.75 -24.18 -1.47
N ASN A 250 22.55 -23.29 -2.07
CA ASN A 250 22.24 -21.86 -2.19
C ASN A 250 21.92 -21.57 -3.66
N MET A 251 20.75 -20.99 -3.89
CA MET A 251 20.31 -20.60 -5.22
C MET A 251 21.21 -19.49 -5.79
N LYS A 252 21.55 -19.60 -7.07
CA LYS A 252 22.39 -18.64 -7.75
C LYS A 252 21.61 -17.99 -8.89
N PHE A 253 21.72 -16.68 -9.03
CA PHE A 253 21.06 -15.91 -10.08
C PHE A 253 22.09 -15.36 -11.05
N TYR A 254 21.76 -15.38 -12.33
CA TYR A 254 22.62 -14.90 -13.42
C TYR A 254 21.82 -14.06 -14.40
N THR A 255 22.45 -13.01 -14.89
CA THR A 255 22.02 -12.22 -16.04
C THR A 255 22.88 -12.54 -17.23
N PHE A 256 22.34 -12.45 -18.45
CA PHE A 256 23.11 -12.62 -19.69
C PHE A 256 23.32 -11.27 -20.35
N HIS A 257 24.57 -11.00 -20.69
CA HIS A 257 24.96 -9.79 -21.40
C HIS A 257 25.51 -10.11 -22.77
N LYS A 258 25.17 -9.31 -23.78
CA LYS A 258 25.68 -9.47 -25.13
C LYS A 258 27.11 -8.97 -25.25
N GLY A 259 28.05 -9.86 -25.64
CA GLY A 259 29.42 -9.51 -25.97
C GLY A 259 29.55 -8.82 -27.31
N LYS A 260 30.75 -8.21 -27.57
CA LYS A 260 31.06 -7.59 -28.85
C LYS A 260 31.14 -8.57 -30.04
N ASP A 261 31.35 -9.84 -29.75
CA ASP A 261 31.35 -10.97 -30.69
C ASP A 261 29.94 -11.45 -31.04
N GLY A 262 28.90 -10.91 -30.33
CA GLY A 262 27.52 -11.28 -30.52
C GLY A 262 27.07 -12.47 -29.64
N GLU A 263 27.98 -13.06 -28.89
CA GLU A 263 27.66 -14.13 -27.93
C GLU A 263 27.13 -13.58 -26.63
N GLU A 264 26.40 -14.42 -25.87
CA GLU A 264 25.84 -14.07 -24.55
C GLU A 264 26.73 -14.61 -23.43
N TYR A 265 27.04 -13.75 -22.47
CA TYR A 265 27.90 -14.06 -21.35
C TYR A 265 27.13 -13.98 -20.01
N PRO A 266 27.15 -15.03 -19.19
CA PRO A 266 26.51 -14.99 -17.89
C PRO A 266 27.32 -14.13 -16.92
N LEU A 267 26.64 -13.26 -16.21
CA LEU A 267 27.14 -12.50 -15.08
C LEU A 267 26.32 -12.84 -13.83
N SER A 268 26.97 -13.21 -12.73
CA SER A 268 26.25 -13.40 -11.48
C SER A 268 25.55 -12.11 -11.08
N LEU A 269 24.27 -12.19 -10.70
CA LEU A 269 23.47 -11.07 -10.28
C LEU A 269 24.13 -10.24 -9.16
N TYR A 270 24.93 -10.88 -8.33
CA TYR A 270 25.71 -10.22 -7.27
C TYR A 270 26.71 -9.17 -7.80
N PHE A 271 27.16 -9.30 -9.05
CA PHE A 271 28.09 -8.35 -9.66
C PHE A 271 27.38 -7.30 -10.52
N GLU A 272 26.06 -7.32 -10.59
CA GLU A 272 25.30 -6.27 -11.22
C GLU A 272 25.38 -4.94 -10.45
N SER A 273 25.04 -3.85 -11.12
CA SER A 273 24.96 -2.56 -10.45
C SER A 273 23.89 -2.55 -9.36
N GLU A 274 24.13 -1.78 -8.29
CA GLU A 274 23.10 -1.58 -7.25
C GLU A 274 21.76 -1.08 -7.82
N GLY A 275 21.83 -0.23 -8.87
CA GLY A 275 20.62 0.25 -9.56
C GLY A 275 19.87 -0.86 -10.28
N THR A 276 20.58 -1.81 -10.90
CA THR A 276 20.01 -2.99 -11.56
C THR A 276 19.30 -3.89 -10.54
N ILE A 277 19.98 -4.20 -9.43
CA ILE A 277 19.42 -5.04 -8.36
C ILE A 277 18.15 -4.39 -7.78
N LYS A 278 18.20 -3.09 -7.49
CA LYS A 278 17.03 -2.32 -7.02
C LYS A 278 15.86 -2.38 -7.98
N SER A 279 16.14 -2.23 -9.27
CA SER A 279 15.11 -2.30 -10.30
C SER A 279 14.48 -3.68 -10.38
N ILE A 280 15.27 -4.75 -10.28
CA ILE A 280 14.76 -6.13 -10.24
C ILE A 280 13.88 -6.34 -9.02
N MET A 281 14.34 -5.93 -7.83
CA MET A 281 13.58 -6.05 -6.60
C MET A 281 12.23 -5.30 -6.69
N LEU A 282 12.24 -4.06 -7.17
CA LEU A 282 11.01 -3.31 -7.38
C LEU A 282 10.07 -4.01 -8.36
N PHE A 283 10.60 -4.51 -9.47
CA PHE A 283 9.82 -5.25 -10.45
C PHE A 283 9.18 -6.50 -9.85
N ILE A 284 9.90 -7.25 -9.00
CA ILE A 284 9.36 -8.41 -8.29
C ILE A 284 8.13 -8.03 -7.47
N TYR A 285 8.22 -7.00 -6.63
CA TYR A 285 7.10 -6.54 -5.81
C TYR A 285 5.90 -6.12 -6.67
N VAL A 286 6.16 -5.33 -7.72
CA VAL A 286 5.13 -4.87 -8.66
C VAL A 286 4.44 -6.05 -9.35
N ARG A 287 5.22 -7.00 -9.88
CA ARG A 287 4.67 -8.17 -10.58
C ARG A 287 3.87 -9.08 -9.67
N LEU A 288 4.31 -9.29 -8.45
CA LEU A 288 3.54 -10.08 -7.47
C LEU A 288 2.21 -9.39 -7.14
N ALA A 289 2.20 -8.08 -6.97
CA ALA A 289 0.96 -7.33 -6.77
C ALA A 289 0.02 -7.49 -7.98
N VAL A 290 0.54 -7.32 -9.20
CA VAL A 290 -0.25 -7.44 -10.44
C VAL A 290 -0.79 -8.86 -10.64
N LEU A 291 0.02 -9.88 -10.43
CA LEU A 291 -0.36 -11.30 -10.59
C LEU A 291 -1.40 -11.75 -9.55
N ASN A 292 -1.32 -11.22 -8.34
CA ASN A 292 -2.23 -11.56 -7.24
C ASN A 292 -3.45 -10.63 -7.16
N GLY A 293 -3.51 -9.56 -7.95
CA GLY A 293 -4.59 -8.57 -7.90
C GLY A 293 -4.61 -7.75 -6.61
N GLY A 294 -3.44 -7.61 -5.93
CA GLY A 294 -3.28 -6.88 -4.69
C GLY A 294 -2.95 -5.41 -4.90
N SER A 295 -3.00 -4.63 -3.81
CA SER A 295 -2.53 -3.25 -3.80
C SER A 295 -1.07 -3.19 -3.36
N ILE A 296 -0.32 -2.20 -3.83
CA ILE A 296 1.08 -1.97 -3.42
C ILE A 296 1.28 -0.50 -3.10
N PHE A 297 1.93 -0.21 -1.98
CA PHE A 297 2.33 1.14 -1.60
C PHE A 297 3.86 1.25 -1.58
N VAL A 298 4.40 2.15 -2.40
CA VAL A 298 5.85 2.37 -2.56
C VAL A 298 6.18 3.82 -2.21
N ASP A 299 7.11 4.01 -1.27
CA ASP A 299 7.62 5.35 -0.98
C ASP A 299 8.74 5.70 -1.95
N GLU A 300 8.71 6.94 -2.48
CA GLU A 300 9.71 7.50 -3.39
C GLU A 300 10.02 6.59 -4.60
N LEU A 301 8.97 6.15 -5.30
CA LEU A 301 9.07 5.22 -6.44
C LEU A 301 10.07 5.68 -7.53
N ASN A 302 10.30 6.99 -7.66
CA ASN A 302 11.20 7.57 -8.67
C ASN A 302 12.69 7.50 -8.30
N ILE A 303 13.07 7.07 -7.08
CA ILE A 303 14.48 7.05 -6.68
C ILE A 303 15.29 6.12 -7.59
N LYS A 304 16.24 6.74 -8.32
CA LYS A 304 17.16 6.07 -9.26
C LYS A 304 16.47 5.40 -10.47
N LEU A 305 15.19 5.73 -10.74
CA LEU A 305 14.50 5.26 -11.94
C LEU A 305 14.43 6.38 -13.00
N HIS A 306 14.73 6.03 -14.24
CA HIS A 306 14.45 6.91 -15.36
C HIS A 306 12.92 7.07 -15.54
N PRO A 307 12.39 8.26 -15.92
CA PRO A 307 10.94 8.48 -16.12
C PRO A 307 10.25 7.45 -17.04
N LEU A 308 10.93 6.93 -18.03
CA LEU A 308 10.41 5.88 -18.91
C LEU A 308 10.16 4.55 -18.16
N LEU A 309 11.01 4.23 -17.16
CA LEU A 309 10.82 3.05 -16.31
C LEU A 309 9.69 3.23 -15.34
N LEU A 310 9.57 4.42 -14.75
CA LEU A 310 8.43 4.75 -13.91
C LEU A 310 7.12 4.58 -14.70
N LYS A 311 7.11 5.08 -15.94
CA LYS A 311 5.95 4.88 -16.82
C LYS A 311 5.70 3.40 -17.12
N PHE A 312 6.73 2.61 -17.40
CA PHE A 312 6.60 1.17 -17.63
C PHE A 312 5.96 0.47 -16.45
N ILE A 313 6.42 0.77 -15.22
CA ILE A 313 5.83 0.22 -13.98
C ILE A 313 4.36 0.60 -13.85
N ILE A 314 4.01 1.86 -14.09
CA ILE A 314 2.62 2.33 -14.02
C ILE A 314 1.75 1.60 -15.06
N ASP A 315 2.25 1.42 -16.28
CA ASP A 315 1.54 0.74 -17.36
C ASP A 315 1.23 -0.72 -17.04
N LEU A 316 2.05 -1.40 -16.20
CA LEU A 316 1.75 -2.77 -15.75
C LEU A 316 0.44 -2.85 -14.93
N PHE A 317 0.06 -1.78 -14.24
CA PHE A 317 -1.20 -1.73 -13.48
C PHE A 317 -2.40 -1.39 -14.36
N TYR A 318 -2.19 -0.87 -15.57
CA TYR A 318 -3.27 -0.56 -16.51
C TYR A 318 -3.70 -1.77 -17.36
N ASP A 319 -3.16 -2.95 -17.11
CA ASP A 319 -3.66 -4.20 -17.69
C ASP A 319 -5.11 -4.43 -17.20
N GLU A 320 -6.07 -4.46 -18.15
CA GLU A 320 -7.50 -4.58 -17.86
C GLU A 320 -7.88 -5.85 -17.09
N LYS A 321 -7.06 -6.89 -17.16
CA LYS A 321 -7.30 -8.15 -16.44
C LYS A 321 -6.89 -8.10 -14.97
N SER A 322 -6.04 -7.15 -14.59
CA SER A 322 -5.55 -7.02 -13.22
C SER A 322 -6.51 -6.19 -12.37
N LEU A 323 -6.71 -6.60 -11.11
CA LEU A 323 -7.35 -5.81 -10.05
C LEU A 323 -6.32 -5.09 -9.17
N ALA A 324 -5.04 -5.13 -9.54
CA ALA A 324 -3.96 -4.55 -8.77
C ALA A 324 -4.02 -3.03 -8.76
N GLN A 325 -3.55 -2.44 -7.67
CA GLN A 325 -3.46 -1.00 -7.47
C GLN A 325 -2.05 -0.60 -7.07
N LEU A 326 -1.58 0.54 -7.59
CA LEU A 326 -0.32 1.17 -7.21
C LEU A 326 -0.59 2.48 -6.48
N ILE A 327 -0.13 2.59 -5.25
CA ILE A 327 -0.04 3.84 -4.52
C ILE A 327 1.45 4.15 -4.40
N TYR A 328 1.85 5.36 -4.77
CA TYR A 328 3.25 5.71 -4.64
C TYR A 328 3.45 7.19 -4.30
N THR A 329 4.51 7.47 -3.58
CA THR A 329 4.97 8.83 -3.36
C THR A 329 6.09 9.18 -4.34
N THR A 330 6.17 10.45 -4.71
CA THR A 330 7.21 10.95 -5.59
C THR A 330 7.39 12.47 -5.44
N HIS A 331 8.56 12.95 -5.81
CA HIS A 331 8.81 14.38 -6.06
C HIS A 331 9.07 14.67 -7.54
N ASP A 332 9.11 13.65 -8.39
CA ASP A 332 9.30 13.76 -9.85
C ASP A 332 7.99 14.11 -10.53
N THR A 333 7.91 15.30 -11.12
CA THR A 333 6.71 15.82 -11.79
C THR A 333 6.63 15.44 -13.27
N THR A 334 7.62 14.74 -13.81
CA THR A 334 7.72 14.42 -15.25
C THR A 334 6.47 13.73 -15.80
N LEU A 335 5.84 12.88 -14.99
CA LEU A 335 4.60 12.18 -15.38
C LEU A 335 3.33 12.89 -14.90
N MET A 336 3.41 14.04 -14.23
CA MET A 336 2.26 14.81 -13.79
C MET A 336 1.58 15.52 -14.98
N ASP A 337 0.96 14.75 -15.86
CA ASP A 337 0.32 15.25 -17.08
C ASP A 337 -1.05 14.57 -17.27
N LYS A 338 -2.02 15.37 -17.74
CA LYS A 338 -3.35 14.92 -18.15
C LYS A 338 -3.35 13.87 -19.26
N LYS A 339 -2.20 13.65 -19.92
CA LYS A 339 -2.03 12.56 -20.89
C LYS A 339 -1.92 11.19 -20.24
N PHE A 340 -1.52 11.12 -18.96
CA PHE A 340 -1.24 9.89 -18.26
C PHE A 340 -2.22 9.64 -17.12
N PHE A 341 -2.63 10.72 -16.44
CA PHE A 341 -3.42 10.64 -15.21
C PHE A 341 -4.76 11.37 -15.32
N ARG A 342 -5.74 10.79 -14.63
CA ARG A 342 -6.98 11.45 -14.24
C ARG A 342 -6.68 12.40 -13.07
N ARG A 343 -7.52 13.40 -12.88
CA ARG A 343 -7.38 14.37 -11.78
C ARG A 343 -7.50 13.73 -10.40
N ASP A 344 -8.35 12.71 -10.27
CA ASP A 344 -8.56 11.97 -9.04
C ASP A 344 -7.44 10.96 -8.71
N GLN A 345 -6.47 10.75 -9.62
CA GLN A 345 -5.29 9.94 -9.39
C GLN A 345 -4.09 10.72 -8.81
N ILE A 346 -4.13 12.05 -8.86
CA ILE A 346 -3.03 12.91 -8.42
C ILE A 346 -3.39 13.49 -7.05
N TRP A 347 -2.50 13.29 -6.09
CA TRP A 347 -2.64 13.73 -4.72
C TRP A 347 -1.47 14.60 -4.31
N PHE A 348 -1.72 15.54 -3.40
CA PHE A 348 -0.70 16.44 -2.86
C PHE A 348 -0.66 16.32 -1.34
N VAL A 349 0.56 16.20 -0.79
CA VAL A 349 0.80 16.34 0.64
C VAL A 349 1.49 17.65 0.89
N GLN A 350 0.91 18.46 1.75
CA GLN A 350 1.45 19.74 2.19
C GLN A 350 1.58 19.75 3.70
N LYS A 351 2.61 20.40 4.22
CA LYS A 351 2.80 20.67 5.64
C LYS A 351 2.65 22.16 5.89
N ASP A 352 1.88 22.53 6.90
CA ASP A 352 1.75 23.92 7.34
C ASP A 352 2.90 24.36 8.26
N GLU A 353 2.86 25.62 8.71
CA GLU A 353 3.86 26.20 9.61
C GLU A 353 3.87 25.58 11.02
N PHE A 354 2.82 24.86 11.41
CA PHE A 354 2.68 24.17 12.70
C PHE A 354 3.08 22.69 12.62
N GLY A 355 3.42 22.21 11.42
CA GLY A 355 3.85 20.84 11.20
C GLY A 355 2.72 19.85 10.86
N TYR A 356 1.50 20.31 10.65
CA TYR A 356 0.37 19.48 10.22
C TYR A 356 0.51 19.13 8.73
N SER A 357 0.42 17.86 8.42
CA SER A 357 0.34 17.41 7.03
C SER A 357 -1.12 17.26 6.61
N GLU A 358 -1.45 17.83 5.46
CA GLU A 358 -2.75 17.69 4.79
C GLU A 358 -2.58 16.92 3.48
N LEU A 359 -3.52 16.04 3.17
CA LEU A 359 -3.62 15.33 1.91
C LEU A 359 -4.81 15.88 1.12
N SER A 360 -4.59 16.30 -0.11
CA SER A 360 -5.64 16.78 -1.02
C SER A 360 -5.48 16.17 -2.41
N ALA A 361 -6.59 15.87 -3.07
CA ALA A 361 -6.57 15.41 -4.46
C ALA A 361 -6.53 16.60 -5.43
N LEU A 362 -5.93 16.42 -6.60
CA LEU A 362 -5.99 17.44 -7.66
C LEU A 362 -7.46 17.75 -8.05
N SER A 363 -8.36 16.79 -7.88
CA SER A 363 -9.80 16.96 -8.10
C SER A 363 -10.48 17.96 -7.16
N ASP A 364 -9.87 18.29 -6.02
CA ASP A 364 -10.43 19.25 -5.05
C ASP A 364 -10.23 20.70 -5.51
N PHE A 365 -9.39 20.91 -6.51
CA PHE A 365 -9.08 22.21 -7.06
C PHE A 365 -9.89 22.52 -8.32
N LYS A 366 -10.19 23.81 -8.53
CA LYS A 366 -10.81 24.27 -9.77
C LYS A 366 -9.80 24.37 -10.89
N ILE A 367 -9.79 23.39 -11.76
CA ILE A 367 -8.82 23.26 -12.85
C ILE A 367 -9.44 23.75 -14.16
N ARG A 368 -8.71 24.59 -14.90
CA ARG A 368 -9.09 25.01 -16.25
C ARG A 368 -8.84 23.86 -17.23
N SER A 369 -9.60 23.81 -18.32
CA SER A 369 -9.48 22.75 -19.34
C SER A 369 -8.13 22.73 -20.06
N ASP A 370 -7.46 23.90 -20.16
CA ASP A 370 -6.16 24.10 -20.77
C ASP A 370 -4.98 24.01 -19.80
N ALA A 371 -5.25 23.78 -18.51
CA ALA A 371 -4.25 23.70 -17.46
C ALA A 371 -3.20 22.61 -17.73
N SER A 372 -1.94 22.92 -17.41
CA SER A 372 -0.86 21.95 -17.30
C SER A 372 -0.67 21.59 -15.82
N PHE A 373 -0.93 20.36 -15.46
CA PHE A 373 -0.85 19.93 -14.06
C PHE A 373 0.53 20.21 -13.44
N GLU A 374 1.59 19.86 -14.18
CA GLU A 374 2.97 20.11 -13.74
C GLU A 374 3.27 21.60 -13.57
N LYS A 375 2.97 22.43 -14.59
CA LYS A 375 3.28 23.86 -14.52
C LYS A 375 2.54 24.56 -13.42
N ASP A 376 1.25 24.26 -13.23
CA ASP A 376 0.43 24.84 -12.20
C ASP A 376 0.87 24.39 -10.81
N TYR A 377 1.29 23.11 -10.66
CA TYR A 377 1.89 22.62 -9.42
C TYR A 377 3.19 23.37 -9.09
N LEU A 378 4.12 23.47 -10.04
CA LEU A 378 5.39 24.20 -9.85
C LEU A 378 5.20 25.70 -9.64
N ALA A 379 4.07 26.25 -10.07
CA ALA A 379 3.66 27.65 -9.78
C ALA A 379 2.94 27.82 -8.42
N GLY A 380 2.76 26.73 -7.64
CA GLY A 380 2.10 26.77 -6.32
C GLY A 380 0.58 26.84 -6.37
N VAL A 381 -0.05 26.64 -7.51
CA VAL A 381 -1.52 26.73 -7.67
C VAL A 381 -2.25 25.67 -6.83
N TYR A 382 -1.68 24.48 -6.69
CA TYR A 382 -2.28 23.35 -5.99
C TYR A 382 -1.73 23.16 -4.57
N ARG A 383 -0.96 24.13 -4.06
CA ARG A 383 -0.20 23.97 -2.83
C ARG A 383 0.84 22.83 -2.93
N GLY A 384 1.52 22.42 -1.88
CA GLY A 384 2.44 21.29 -1.90
C GLY A 384 3.86 21.55 -2.43
N ILE A 385 4.19 22.81 -2.74
CA ILE A 385 5.57 23.26 -2.95
C ILE A 385 6.11 23.98 -1.70
N PRO A 386 7.46 24.03 -1.54
CA PRO A 386 8.09 24.71 -0.41
C PRO A 386 7.71 26.17 -0.28
#